data_c1cf043f03a021d1ad1cb0b644957d27
#
_entry.id   c1cf043f03a021d1ad1cb0b644957d27
#
_cell.length_a   1.000
_cell.length_b   1.000
_cell.length_c   1.000
_cell.angle_alpha   90.00
_cell.angle_beta   90.00
_cell.angle_gamma   90.00
#
_symmetry.space_group_name_H-M   'P 1'
#
loop_
_entity.id
_entity.type
_entity.pdbx_description
1 polymer ?
#
loop_
_entity_poly.entity_id
_entity_poly.type
_entity_poly.pdbx_seq_one_letter_code
_entity_poly.pdbx_strand_id
1 'polypeptide(L)'
;MSNPRYDWWPYVKGMIRRYPDLKQQYEALHETRITAPLTGMPRGNNVSNPTANAALRELSPVNQKEFEAVHKAVETTRGYKDGVDRLKVIRLVLWDRSHTVEGAALQVPCSDITAKRWHRDFIRLTAKYYGLLDN
;
A
#
# COMPACT_ATOMS: atom_id res chain seq x y z
N MET A 1 0.20 -14.88 -19.99
CA MET A 1 0.23 -14.41 -19.86
C MET A 1 0.37 -13.82 -19.41
N SER A 2 0.57 -13.59 -19.37
CA SER A 2 0.44 -12.99 -18.73
C SER A 2 1.28 -12.14 -18.16
N ASN A 3 2.45 -12.21 -18.04
CA ASN A 3 3.29 -11.27 -17.54
C ASN A 3 3.60 -10.27 -18.51
N PRO A 4 3.33 -9.04 -18.21
CA PRO A 4 3.81 -7.98 -19.05
C PRO A 4 5.30 -8.05 -19.03
N ARG A 5 5.92 -7.44 -19.96
CA ARG A 5 7.32 -7.50 -20.04
C ARG A 5 7.97 -6.48 -19.24
N TYR A 6 7.54 -6.18 -18.03
CA TYR A 6 8.16 -5.17 -17.20
C TYR A 6 9.02 -5.85 -16.17
N ASP A 7 10.28 -5.53 -16.14
CA ASP A 7 11.19 -6.09 -15.15
C ASP A 7 10.78 -5.71 -13.74
N TRP A 8 10.14 -4.57 -13.58
CA TRP A 8 9.75 -4.10 -12.26
C TRP A 8 8.46 -4.76 -11.74
N TRP A 9 7.80 -5.54 -12.55
CA TRP A 9 6.48 -6.09 -12.20
C TRP A 9 6.49 -6.84 -10.87
N PRO A 10 7.39 -7.79 -10.65
CA PRO A 10 7.40 -8.51 -9.38
C PRO A 10 7.73 -7.60 -8.21
N TYR A 11 8.58 -6.61 -8.44
CA TYR A 11 8.97 -5.69 -7.38
C TYR A 11 7.78 -4.85 -6.95
N VAL A 12 7.01 -4.35 -7.88
CA VAL A 12 5.84 -3.53 -7.57
C VAL A 12 4.78 -4.37 -6.87
N LYS A 13 4.59 -5.62 -7.31
CA LYS A 13 3.66 -6.50 -6.62
C LYS A 13 4.11 -6.69 -5.18
N GLY A 14 5.40 -6.81 -4.95
CA GLY A 14 5.93 -6.93 -3.59
C GLY A 14 5.64 -5.70 -2.75
N MET A 15 5.78 -4.50 -3.35
CA MET A 15 5.46 -3.29 -2.65
C MET A 15 4.00 -3.28 -2.21
N ILE A 16 3.12 -3.67 -3.12
CA ILE A 16 1.70 -3.66 -2.81
C ILE A 16 1.40 -4.66 -1.71
N ARG A 17 2.03 -5.83 -1.74
CA ARG A 17 1.82 -6.83 -0.70
C ARG A 17 2.29 -6.36 0.66
N ARG A 18 3.35 -5.57 0.71
CA ARG A 18 3.88 -5.07 1.97
C ARG A 18 3.10 -3.88 2.52
N TYR A 19 2.24 -3.29 1.70
CA TYR A 19 1.53 -2.09 2.08
C TYR A 19 0.78 -2.20 3.41
N PRO A 20 0.01 -3.27 3.68
CA PRO A 20 -0.71 -3.32 4.95
C PRO A 20 0.22 -3.28 6.16
N ASP A 21 1.37 -3.94 6.07
CA ASP A 21 2.33 -3.93 7.17
C ASP A 21 2.94 -2.56 7.34
N LEU A 22 3.31 -1.92 6.24
CA LEU A 22 3.88 -0.59 6.30
C LEU A 22 2.85 0.42 6.81
N LYS A 23 1.59 0.22 6.44
CA LYS A 23 0.53 1.08 6.91
C LYS A 23 0.36 0.96 8.42
N GLN A 24 0.42 -0.26 8.94
CA GLN A 24 0.33 -0.47 10.36
C GLN A 24 1.49 0.21 11.08
N GLN A 25 2.68 0.09 10.56
CA GLN A 25 3.85 0.73 11.16
C GLN A 25 3.69 2.24 11.16
N TYR A 26 3.21 2.78 10.05
CA TYR A 26 3.02 4.22 9.93
C TYR A 26 1.97 4.71 10.92
N GLU A 27 0.88 3.98 11.04
CA GLU A 27 -0.18 4.36 11.96
C GLU A 27 0.27 4.26 13.41
N ALA A 28 1.05 3.24 13.71
CA ALA A 28 1.59 3.10 15.06
C ALA A 28 2.50 4.27 15.41
N LEU A 29 3.27 4.74 14.45
CA LEU A 29 4.11 5.87 14.68
C LEU A 29 3.29 7.11 14.95
N HIS A 30 2.23 7.29 14.20
CA HIS A 30 1.34 8.41 14.37
C HIS A 30 0.70 8.38 15.74
N GLU A 31 0.22 7.24 16.15
CA GLU A 31 -0.42 7.11 17.45
C GLU A 31 0.56 7.40 18.56
N THR A 32 1.77 6.89 18.43
CA THR A 32 2.78 7.14 19.43
C THR A 32 3.07 8.63 19.54
N ARG A 33 3.16 9.29 18.41
CA ARG A 33 3.44 10.71 18.41
C ARG A 33 2.33 11.51 19.05
N ILE A 34 1.10 11.10 18.84
CA ILE A 34 -0.02 11.78 19.42
C ILE A 34 -0.05 11.55 20.92
N THR A 35 0.22 10.34 21.31
CA THR A 35 0.15 9.99 22.72
C THR A 35 1.26 10.63 23.52
N ALA A 36 2.44 10.65 23.01
CA ALA A 36 3.56 11.22 23.71
C ALA A 36 3.30 12.63 24.24
N PRO A 37 2.82 13.51 23.41
CA PRO A 37 2.55 14.85 23.90
C PRO A 37 1.51 14.89 24.97
N LEU A 38 0.55 13.98 24.88
CA LEU A 38 -0.49 13.98 25.84
C LEU A 38 0.02 13.66 27.23
N THR A 39 0.90 12.73 27.34
CA THR A 39 1.41 12.38 28.61
C THR A 39 2.19 13.56 29.12
N GLY A 40 2.47 14.45 28.22
CA GLY A 40 3.00 15.65 28.64
C GLY A 40 4.22 15.61 29.41
N MET A 41 4.86 14.60 29.42
CA MET A 41 5.94 14.57 30.17
C MET A 41 6.95 15.28 29.58
N PRO A 42 7.16 16.34 29.97
CA PRO A 42 8.07 17.24 29.42
C PRO A 42 9.41 16.63 29.27
N ARG A 43 9.82 16.08 30.27
CA ARG A 43 11.10 15.63 30.18
C ARG A 43 11.08 14.45 29.46
N GLY A 44 10.14 13.75 29.52
CA GLY A 44 10.08 12.59 28.76
C GLY A 44 10.42 12.89 27.37
N ASN A 45 10.31 14.12 26.99
CA ASN A 45 10.61 14.49 25.75
C ASN A 45 11.87 14.02 25.27
N ASN A 46 12.85 14.20 25.92
CA ASN A 46 14.14 13.85 25.46
C ASN A 46 14.21 12.40 25.19
N VAL A 47 13.59 11.63 26.00
CA VAL A 47 13.63 10.23 25.80
C VAL A 47 12.80 9.85 24.62
N SER A 48 11.66 10.45 24.51
CA SER A 48 10.78 10.07 23.45
C SER A 48 11.37 10.46 22.11
N ASN A 49 12.11 11.52 22.03
CA ASN A 49 12.64 11.93 20.77
C ASN A 49 13.51 10.87 20.11
N PRO A 50 14.47 10.31 20.80
CA PRO A 50 15.27 9.26 20.19
C PRO A 50 14.40 8.07 19.80
N THR A 51 13.43 7.76 20.63
CA THR A 51 12.56 6.64 20.34
C THR A 51 11.72 6.93 19.10
N ALA A 52 11.20 8.12 19.00
CA ALA A 52 10.44 8.51 17.85
C ALA A 52 11.30 8.46 16.60
N ASN A 53 12.52 8.92 16.71
CA ASN A 53 13.42 8.89 15.57
C ASN A 53 13.73 7.47 15.17
N ALA A 54 13.88 6.59 16.11
CA ALA A 54 14.15 5.20 15.80
C ALA A 54 12.95 4.59 15.11
N ALA A 55 11.76 4.91 15.57
CA ALA A 55 10.56 4.40 14.93
C ALA A 55 10.43 4.94 13.52
N LEU A 56 10.76 6.21 13.34
CA LEU A 56 10.70 6.78 12.01
C LEU A 56 11.72 6.11 11.12
N ARG A 57 12.83 5.70 11.69
CA ARG A 57 13.82 5.04 10.89
C ARG A 57 13.40 3.67 10.51
N GLU A 58 12.46 3.06 11.21
CA GLU A 58 12.00 1.76 10.85
C GLU A 58 11.29 1.85 9.51
N LEU A 59 10.77 3.03 9.17
CA LEU A 59 10.28 3.24 7.84
C LEU A 59 11.43 3.91 7.09
N SER A 60 12.31 3.11 6.54
CA SER A 60 13.44 3.63 5.80
C SER A 60 12.94 4.50 4.66
N PRO A 61 13.78 5.34 4.09
CA PRO A 61 13.36 6.15 2.94
C PRO A 61 12.78 5.31 1.81
N VAL A 62 13.32 4.13 1.60
CA VAL A 62 12.80 3.25 0.57
C VAL A 62 11.41 2.76 0.94
N ASN A 63 11.22 2.32 2.19
CA ASN A 63 9.92 1.84 2.63
C ASN A 63 8.90 2.95 2.60
N GLN A 64 9.29 4.15 2.95
CA GLN A 64 8.41 5.28 2.93
C GLN A 64 7.97 5.60 1.51
N LYS A 65 8.91 5.55 0.57
CA LYS A 65 8.60 5.81 -0.82
C LYS A 65 7.65 4.75 -1.36
N GLU A 66 7.88 3.49 -0.99
CA GLU A 66 7.01 2.39 -1.41
C GLU A 66 5.61 2.57 -0.83
N PHE A 67 5.55 2.90 0.45
CA PHE A 67 4.27 3.11 1.11
C PHE A 67 3.50 4.23 0.44
N GLU A 68 4.15 5.33 0.17
CA GLU A 68 3.49 6.48 -0.44
C GLU A 68 2.99 6.16 -1.84
N ALA A 69 3.77 5.42 -2.60
CA ALA A 69 3.36 5.06 -3.96
C ALA A 69 2.08 4.22 -3.93
N VAL A 70 2.03 3.21 -3.06
CA VAL A 70 0.87 2.37 -2.96
C VAL A 70 -0.31 3.15 -2.38
N HIS A 71 -0.04 3.99 -1.39
CA HIS A 71 -1.09 4.79 -0.77
C HIS A 71 -1.75 5.71 -1.79
N LYS A 72 -0.96 6.35 -2.64
CA LYS A 72 -1.50 7.21 -3.68
C LYS A 72 -2.32 6.40 -4.67
N ALA A 73 -1.86 5.21 -5.00
CA ALA A 73 -2.60 4.34 -5.90
C ALA A 73 -3.96 3.95 -5.29
N VAL A 74 -3.97 3.67 -3.99
CA VAL A 74 -5.21 3.33 -3.29
C VAL A 74 -6.17 4.53 -3.31
N GLU A 75 -5.66 5.71 -3.01
CA GLU A 75 -6.52 6.89 -2.97
C GLU A 75 -7.07 7.23 -4.35
N THR A 76 -6.23 7.11 -5.37
CA THR A 76 -6.67 7.36 -6.73
C THR A 76 -7.74 6.36 -7.14
N THR A 77 -7.51 5.09 -6.84
CA THR A 77 -8.47 4.05 -7.20
C THR A 77 -9.78 4.23 -6.46
N ARG A 78 -9.71 4.64 -5.20
CA ARG A 78 -10.91 4.86 -4.41
C ARG A 78 -11.81 5.92 -5.03
N GLY A 79 -11.23 6.86 -5.75
CA GLY A 79 -11.99 7.90 -6.40
C GLY A 79 -12.71 7.50 -7.67
N TYR A 80 -12.42 6.30 -8.18
CA TYR A 80 -13.06 5.86 -9.39
C TYR A 80 -14.48 5.39 -9.06
N LYS A 81 -15.34 5.37 -10.05
CA LYS A 81 -16.70 4.92 -9.88
C LYS A 81 -16.74 3.52 -9.32
N ASP A 82 -15.89 2.64 -9.83
CA ASP A 82 -15.82 1.26 -9.42
C ASP A 82 -14.68 1.03 -8.45
N GLY A 83 -14.27 2.08 -7.75
CA GLY A 83 -13.10 2.01 -6.88
C GLY A 83 -13.20 0.99 -5.77
N VAL A 84 -14.37 0.88 -5.15
CA VAL A 84 -14.56 -0.06 -4.06
C VAL A 84 -14.37 -1.49 -4.56
N ASP A 85 -14.94 -1.79 -5.73
CA ASP A 85 -14.83 -3.12 -6.30
C ASP A 85 -13.39 -3.41 -6.72
N ARG A 86 -12.73 -2.43 -7.30
CA ARG A 86 -11.33 -2.59 -7.70
C ARG A 86 -10.47 -2.89 -6.50
N LEU A 87 -10.66 -2.14 -5.42
CA LEU A 87 -9.84 -2.35 -4.22
C LEU A 87 -10.16 -3.68 -3.56
N LYS A 88 -11.39 -4.15 -3.68
CA LYS A 88 -11.73 -5.44 -3.13
C LYS A 88 -10.97 -6.55 -3.85
N VAL A 89 -10.86 -6.48 -5.17
CA VAL A 89 -10.08 -7.44 -5.93
C VAL A 89 -8.63 -7.40 -5.49
N ILE A 90 -8.08 -6.19 -5.36
CA ILE A 90 -6.67 -6.04 -4.95
C ILE A 90 -6.47 -6.63 -3.57
N ARG A 91 -7.38 -6.37 -2.66
CA ARG A 91 -7.25 -6.89 -1.30
C ARG A 91 -7.26 -8.41 -1.30
N LEU A 92 -8.20 -9.02 -2.01
CA LEU A 92 -8.32 -10.47 -1.99
C LEU A 92 -7.13 -11.16 -2.64
N VAL A 93 -6.57 -10.56 -3.67
CA VAL A 93 -5.48 -11.17 -4.42
C VAL A 93 -4.11 -10.87 -3.84
N LEU A 94 -3.87 -9.61 -3.51
CA LEU A 94 -2.52 -9.18 -3.13
C LEU A 94 -2.32 -9.01 -1.64
N TRP A 95 -3.32 -8.56 -0.92
CA TRP A 95 -3.17 -8.31 0.51
C TRP A 95 -3.55 -9.52 1.34
N ASP A 96 -4.76 -10.04 1.16
CA ASP A 96 -5.18 -11.23 1.90
C ASP A 96 -4.60 -12.49 1.27
N ARG A 97 -4.33 -12.41 -0.03
CA ARG A 97 -3.76 -13.53 -0.78
C ARG A 97 -4.61 -14.79 -0.62
N SER A 98 -5.90 -14.58 -0.50
CA SER A 98 -6.83 -15.67 -0.29
C SER A 98 -7.49 -16.14 -1.57
N HIS A 99 -7.34 -15.37 -2.64
CA HIS A 99 -8.00 -15.67 -3.91
C HIS A 99 -7.06 -15.44 -5.09
N THR A 100 -7.31 -16.17 -6.16
CA THR A 100 -6.69 -15.83 -7.44
C THR A 100 -7.50 -14.67 -8.01
N VAL A 101 -7.05 -14.10 -9.11
CA VAL A 101 -7.78 -13.02 -9.75
C VAL A 101 -9.16 -13.52 -10.17
N GLU A 102 -9.22 -14.72 -10.72
CA GLU A 102 -10.50 -15.30 -11.12
C GLU A 102 -11.41 -15.53 -9.94
N GLY A 103 -10.85 -16.00 -8.83
CA GLY A 103 -11.64 -16.21 -7.62
C GLY A 103 -12.15 -14.90 -7.05
N ALA A 104 -11.33 -13.87 -7.11
CA ALA A 104 -11.76 -12.55 -6.64
C ALA A 104 -12.88 -12.01 -7.51
N ALA A 105 -12.85 -12.30 -8.79
CA ALA A 105 -13.90 -11.85 -9.69
C ALA A 105 -15.26 -12.41 -9.29
N LEU A 106 -15.28 -13.62 -8.76
CA LEU A 106 -16.52 -14.20 -8.30
C LEU A 106 -17.04 -13.49 -7.05
N GLN A 107 -16.14 -13.04 -6.21
CA GLN A 107 -16.53 -12.36 -4.97
C GLN A 107 -17.02 -10.95 -5.22
N VAL A 108 -16.55 -10.34 -6.28
CA VAL A 108 -16.87 -8.96 -6.59
C VAL A 108 -17.91 -8.89 -7.71
N PRO A 109 -18.58 -9.88 -8.04
CA PRO A 109 -19.38 -10.12 -9.26
C PRO A 109 -18.93 -9.27 -10.46
N CYS A 110 -17.82 -9.67 -11.05
CA CYS A 110 -17.38 -9.05 -12.29
C CYS A 110 -16.76 -10.14 -13.17
N SER A 111 -16.44 -9.81 -14.40
CA SER A 111 -15.86 -10.80 -15.29
C SER A 111 -14.38 -10.98 -14.96
N ASP A 112 -13.83 -12.13 -15.32
CA ASP A 112 -12.42 -12.41 -15.15
C ASP A 112 -11.57 -11.35 -15.84
N ILE A 113 -12.00 -10.96 -17.03
CA ILE A 113 -11.26 -9.99 -17.82
C ILE A 113 -11.22 -8.66 -17.09
N THR A 114 -12.34 -8.26 -16.50
CA THR A 114 -12.41 -7.02 -15.76
C THR A 114 -11.51 -7.08 -14.52
N ALA A 115 -11.57 -8.18 -13.79
CA ALA A 115 -10.73 -8.32 -12.59
C ALA A 115 -9.24 -8.29 -12.95
N LYS A 116 -8.87 -8.95 -14.05
CA LYS A 116 -7.49 -8.96 -14.50
C LYS A 116 -7.04 -7.57 -14.91
N ARG A 117 -7.93 -6.81 -15.54
CA ARG A 117 -7.63 -5.46 -15.93
C ARG A 117 -7.40 -4.59 -14.69
N TRP A 118 -8.29 -4.70 -13.71
CA TRP A 118 -8.16 -3.92 -12.49
C TRP A 118 -6.86 -4.25 -11.75
N HIS A 119 -6.53 -5.53 -11.69
CA HIS A 119 -5.31 -5.98 -11.04
C HIS A 119 -4.09 -5.36 -11.73
N ARG A 120 -4.06 -5.43 -13.06
CA ARG A 120 -2.95 -4.88 -13.82
C ARG A 120 -2.90 -3.36 -13.69
N ASP A 121 -4.07 -2.71 -13.76
CA ASP A 121 -4.12 -1.25 -13.70
C ASP A 121 -3.60 -0.75 -12.36
N PHE A 122 -3.92 -1.43 -11.28
CA PHE A 122 -3.46 -1.01 -9.97
C PHE A 122 -1.94 -1.13 -9.86
N ILE A 123 -1.39 -2.22 -10.37
CA ILE A 123 0.06 -2.42 -10.35
C ILE A 123 0.74 -1.34 -11.19
N ARG A 124 0.21 -1.04 -12.35
CA ARG A 124 0.79 -0.01 -13.20
C ARG A 124 0.67 1.38 -12.55
N LEU A 125 -0.44 1.64 -11.91
CA LEU A 125 -0.64 2.92 -11.24
C LEU A 125 0.37 3.09 -10.11
N THR A 126 0.60 2.03 -9.34
CA THR A 126 1.59 2.07 -8.28
C THR A 126 2.99 2.31 -8.86
N ALA A 127 3.31 1.63 -9.96
CA ALA A 127 4.59 1.82 -10.61
C ALA A 127 4.77 3.25 -11.08
N LYS A 128 3.70 3.85 -11.57
CA LYS A 128 3.74 5.22 -12.02
C LYS A 128 4.06 6.16 -10.85
N TYR A 129 3.37 5.97 -9.73
CA TYR A 129 3.60 6.83 -8.58
C TYR A 129 4.98 6.61 -7.97
N TYR A 130 5.52 5.42 -8.10
CA TYR A 130 6.85 5.14 -7.58
C TYR A 130 7.92 5.71 -8.51
N GLY A 131 7.58 5.98 -9.76
CA GLY A 131 8.52 6.54 -10.70
C GLY A 131 9.11 5.54 -11.69
N LEU A 132 8.50 4.36 -11.78
CA LEU A 132 8.99 3.33 -12.69
C LEU A 132 8.35 3.42 -14.08
N LEU A 133 7.26 4.17 -14.19
CA LEU A 133 6.61 4.41 -15.47
C LEU A 133 6.63 5.89 -15.75
N ASP A 134 6.96 6.23 -16.95
CA ASP A 134 7.06 7.62 -17.32
C ASP A 134 5.73 8.21 -17.62
N ASN A 135 4.79 7.51 -17.97
CA ASN A 135 3.52 8.10 -18.26
C ASN A 135 2.57 7.81 -17.23
#